data_b70b8458bb988f0a6a860d3c5c302514
#
_entry.id   b70b8458bb988f0a6a860d3c5c302514
#
_cell.length_a   1.000
_cell.length_b   1.000
_cell.length_c   1.000
_cell.angle_alpha   90.00
_cell.angle_beta   90.00
_cell.angle_gamma   90.00
#
_symmetry.space_group_name_H-M   'P 1'
#
loop_
_entity.id
_entity.type
_entity.pdbx_description
1 polymer ?
#
loop_
_entity_poly.entity_id
_entity_poly.type
_entity_poly.pdbx_seq_one_letter_code
_entity_poly.pdbx_strand_id
1 'polypeptide(L)'
;MREVNALPERRVVGLHSPEIKQVAKQLAREGSGVVMPDGTQRICTGGADVIRTFEAVPSERLCYEETVIWGYLINLEKCSLEERLAMLTHYVPVLDNWAVCDSYCAHAKWMVRADKVALWTFLESWFDSECEFEVRFAVVVAMCYFLGEEWLGKFFERINGLDFNRIKSKYKTVKGKPKVAQQGTVQGTEPYYVRMGVAWLLATALAKFPEQTRAFVRSSNLPTDVVKLYIRKARESFRTRTVETM
;
A
#
# COMPACT_ATOMS: atom_id res chain seq x y z
N MET A 1 6.53 -12.04 13.68
CA MET A 1 6.88 -12.00 12.25
C MET A 1 6.16 -12.98 11.36
N ARG A 2 5.72 -14.12 11.83
CA ARG A 2 4.80 -14.99 11.06
C ARG A 2 3.49 -14.27 10.65
N GLU A 3 3.15 -13.16 11.29
CA GLU A 3 1.91 -12.42 11.04
C GLU A 3 1.96 -11.50 9.82
N VAL A 4 3.13 -11.04 9.37
CA VAL A 4 3.25 -10.17 8.19
C VAL A 4 3.23 -10.91 6.86
N ASN A 5 3.37 -12.24 6.87
CA ASN A 5 3.34 -13.09 5.67
C ASN A 5 4.31 -12.59 4.56
N ALA A 6 5.55 -12.28 4.95
CA ALA A 6 6.58 -11.85 4.01
C ALA A 6 6.92 -12.97 3.01
N LEU A 7 7.34 -12.58 1.79
CA LEU A 7 7.83 -13.52 0.79
C LEU A 7 9.07 -14.28 1.29
N PRO A 8 9.27 -15.55 0.91
CA PRO A 8 10.40 -16.36 1.43
C PRO A 8 11.77 -15.77 1.14
N GLU A 9 11.90 -15.13 -0.03
CA GLU A 9 13.12 -14.46 -0.47
C GLU A 9 13.41 -13.16 0.28
N ARG A 10 12.39 -12.60 0.94
CA ARG A 10 12.54 -11.35 1.68
C ARG A 10 13.21 -11.59 3.02
N ARG A 11 14.44 -11.15 3.17
CA ARG A 11 15.14 -11.15 4.46
C ARG A 11 14.38 -10.29 5.47
N VAL A 12 14.25 -10.77 6.69
CA VAL A 12 13.61 -10.07 7.81
C VAL A 12 14.58 -10.05 8.99
N VAL A 13 14.89 -8.86 9.49
CA VAL A 13 15.83 -8.66 10.61
C VAL A 13 15.16 -8.93 11.96
N GLY A 14 13.92 -8.44 12.12
CA GLY A 14 13.15 -8.69 13.33
C GLY A 14 12.89 -7.49 14.22
N LEU A 15 13.11 -6.30 13.71
CA LEU A 15 12.79 -5.07 14.44
C LEU A 15 11.29 -4.87 14.61
N HIS A 16 10.88 -4.36 15.75
CA HIS A 16 9.50 -3.94 15.98
C HIS A 16 9.22 -2.56 15.37
N SER A 17 7.95 -2.30 15.02
CA SER A 17 7.55 -1.05 14.37
C SER A 17 8.02 0.24 15.07
N PRO A 18 8.05 0.37 16.41
CA PRO A 18 8.61 1.54 17.08
C PRO A 18 10.10 1.74 16.83
N GLU A 19 10.88 0.64 16.81
CA GLU A 19 12.33 0.66 16.56
C GLU A 19 12.62 1.08 15.13
N ILE A 20 11.91 0.49 14.15
CA ILE A 20 12.01 0.88 12.73
C ILE A 20 11.75 2.38 12.55
N LYS A 21 10.70 2.90 13.21
CA LYS A 21 10.35 4.32 13.16
C LYS A 21 11.41 5.22 13.81
N GLN A 22 12.06 4.75 14.88
CA GLN A 22 13.16 5.47 15.54
C GLN A 22 14.38 5.53 14.62
N VAL A 23 14.76 4.40 14.01
CA VAL A 23 15.85 4.34 13.02
C VAL A 23 15.59 5.27 11.85
N ALA A 24 14.40 5.26 11.27
CA ALA A 24 14.04 6.16 10.17
C ALA A 24 14.19 7.65 10.56
N LYS A 25 13.77 8.04 11.77
CA LYS A 25 13.93 9.41 12.26
C LYS A 25 15.39 9.79 12.49
N GLN A 26 16.22 8.86 12.94
CA GLN A 26 17.65 9.09 13.11
C GLN A 26 18.32 9.29 11.76
N LEU A 27 18.07 8.39 10.80
CA LEU A 27 18.58 8.49 9.44
C LEU A 27 18.16 9.78 8.73
N ALA A 28 16.92 10.24 8.95
CA ALA A 28 16.43 11.50 8.38
C ALA A 28 17.21 12.72 8.89
N ARG A 29 17.73 12.68 10.15
CA ARG A 29 18.46 13.79 10.76
C ARG A 29 19.97 13.72 10.55
N GLU A 30 20.54 12.56 10.71
CA GLU A 30 21.99 12.36 10.84
C GLU A 30 22.59 11.71 9.58
N GLY A 31 21.76 11.11 8.74
CA GLY A 31 22.23 10.25 7.68
C GLY A 31 22.84 8.94 8.20
N SER A 32 23.65 8.29 7.43
CA SER A 32 24.33 7.03 7.81
C SER A 32 25.53 6.73 6.90
N GLY A 33 26.47 5.97 7.40
CA GLY A 33 27.40 5.23 6.54
C GLY A 33 26.69 4.00 5.98
N VAL A 34 26.55 3.92 4.68
CA VAL A 34 25.89 2.80 3.98
C VAL A 34 26.96 2.00 3.22
N VAL A 35 26.94 0.67 3.38
CA VAL A 35 27.76 -0.24 2.56
C VAL A 35 26.95 -0.59 1.32
N MET A 36 27.45 -0.17 0.16
CA MET A 36 26.82 -0.46 -1.13
C MET A 36 26.96 -1.94 -1.50
N PRO A 37 26.12 -2.46 -2.42
CA PRO A 37 26.21 -3.86 -2.86
C PRO A 37 27.56 -4.27 -3.46
N ASP A 38 28.33 -3.32 -3.98
CA ASP A 38 29.70 -3.52 -4.50
C ASP A 38 30.78 -3.48 -3.41
N GLY A 39 30.38 -3.33 -2.13
CA GLY A 39 31.30 -3.23 -0.99
C GLY A 39 31.85 -1.83 -0.71
N THR A 40 31.53 -0.83 -1.54
CA THR A 40 31.94 0.55 -1.27
C THR A 40 31.16 1.14 -0.09
N GLN A 41 31.81 2.02 0.68
CA GLN A 41 31.14 2.79 1.73
C GLN A 41 30.72 4.15 1.20
N ARG A 42 29.45 4.50 1.40
CA ARG A 42 28.90 5.82 1.11
C ARG A 42 28.47 6.48 2.40
N ILE A 43 28.91 7.72 2.60
CA ILE A 43 28.41 8.56 3.71
C ILE A 43 27.20 9.34 3.21
N CYS A 44 26.05 9.10 3.84
CA CYS A 44 24.82 9.82 3.59
C CYS A 44 24.66 10.92 4.66
N THR A 45 24.34 12.14 4.23
CA THR A 45 24.26 13.32 5.11
C THR A 45 22.84 13.69 5.53
N GLY A 46 21.86 12.83 5.28
CA GLY A 46 20.46 13.04 5.65
C GLY A 46 19.51 12.10 4.92
N GLY A 47 18.22 12.28 5.15
CA GLY A 47 17.17 11.39 4.65
C GLY A 47 17.15 11.25 3.13
N ALA A 48 17.29 12.35 2.39
CA ALA A 48 17.32 12.33 0.92
C ALA A 48 18.47 11.51 0.35
N ASP A 49 19.65 11.56 0.98
CA ASP A 49 20.81 10.74 0.56
C ASP A 49 20.56 9.24 0.81
N VAL A 50 19.95 8.91 1.95
CA VAL A 50 19.59 7.52 2.27
C VAL A 50 18.51 7.01 1.30
N ILE A 51 17.52 7.83 0.93
CA ILE A 51 16.50 7.50 -0.08
C ILE A 51 17.19 7.15 -1.40
N ARG A 52 18.07 8.01 -1.92
CA ARG A 52 18.84 7.74 -3.16
C ARG A 52 19.66 6.45 -3.09
N THR A 53 20.11 6.09 -1.91
CA THR A 53 20.82 4.81 -1.71
C THR A 53 19.86 3.63 -1.86
N PHE A 54 18.67 3.70 -1.29
CA PHE A 54 17.65 2.66 -1.47
C PHE A 54 17.20 2.54 -2.93
N GLU A 55 17.04 3.66 -3.63
CA GLU A 55 16.72 3.67 -5.07
C GLU A 55 17.77 2.97 -5.94
N ALA A 56 19.04 3.03 -5.54
CA ALA A 56 20.14 2.39 -6.24
C ALA A 56 20.31 0.90 -5.93
N VAL A 57 19.67 0.39 -4.87
CA VAL A 57 19.77 -1.02 -4.46
C VAL A 57 18.67 -1.84 -5.14
N PRO A 58 18.99 -2.97 -5.79
CA PRO A 58 17.98 -3.90 -6.30
C PRO A 58 17.01 -4.32 -5.20
N SER A 59 15.71 -4.26 -5.47
CA SER A 59 14.66 -4.46 -4.47
C SER A 59 14.73 -5.80 -3.74
N GLU A 60 15.20 -6.85 -4.42
CA GLU A 60 15.39 -8.20 -3.88
C GLU A 60 16.52 -8.29 -2.83
N ARG A 61 17.40 -7.29 -2.78
CA ARG A 61 18.47 -7.20 -1.76
C ARG A 61 18.03 -6.46 -0.50
N LEU A 62 16.98 -5.66 -0.59
CA LEU A 62 16.42 -4.96 0.57
C LEU A 62 15.75 -5.95 1.52
N CYS A 63 15.98 -5.79 2.82
CA CYS A 63 15.19 -6.50 3.82
C CYS A 63 13.83 -5.83 4.04
N TYR A 64 12.94 -6.52 4.73
CA TYR A 64 11.61 -6.02 5.06
C TYR A 64 11.67 -4.66 5.78
N GLU A 65 12.53 -4.54 6.79
CA GLU A 65 12.66 -3.34 7.60
C GLU A 65 13.23 -2.16 6.80
N GLU A 66 14.17 -2.41 5.91
CA GLU A 66 14.74 -1.38 5.02
C GLU A 66 13.65 -0.79 4.11
N THR A 67 12.77 -1.63 3.58
CA THR A 67 11.63 -1.15 2.78
C THR A 67 10.67 -0.30 3.61
N VAL A 68 10.41 -0.67 4.87
CA VAL A 68 9.59 0.14 5.78
C VAL A 68 10.28 1.46 6.12
N ILE A 69 11.59 1.44 6.41
CA ILE A 69 12.40 2.64 6.68
C ILE A 69 12.35 3.59 5.49
N TRP A 70 12.53 3.09 4.28
CA TRP A 70 12.46 3.89 3.05
C TRP A 70 11.12 4.65 2.96
N GLY A 71 10.01 3.96 3.16
CA GLY A 71 8.69 4.61 3.21
C GLY A 71 8.56 5.69 4.30
N TYR A 72 9.12 5.45 5.50
CA TYR A 72 9.15 6.48 6.54
C TYR A 72 10.01 7.69 6.15
N LEU A 73 11.17 7.48 5.51
CA LEU A 73 12.03 8.58 5.07
C LEU A 73 11.31 9.46 4.04
N ILE A 74 10.63 8.85 3.03
CA ILE A 74 9.81 9.60 2.06
C ILE A 74 8.75 10.44 2.79
N ASN A 75 8.12 9.91 3.83
CA ASN A 75 7.12 10.64 4.59
C ASN A 75 7.69 11.77 5.47
N LEU A 76 8.95 11.68 5.89
CA LEU A 76 9.64 12.66 6.73
C LEU A 76 10.34 13.74 5.92
N GLU A 77 10.67 13.48 4.65
CA GLU A 77 11.44 14.39 3.81
C GLU A 77 10.72 15.73 3.61
N LYS A 78 11.48 16.82 3.63
CA LYS A 78 10.97 18.18 3.36
C LYS A 78 11.25 18.53 1.90
N CYS A 79 10.30 18.27 1.04
CA CYS A 79 10.44 18.44 -0.42
C CYS A 79 9.10 18.90 -1.02
N SER A 80 9.15 19.32 -2.30
CA SER A 80 7.95 19.62 -3.08
C SER A 80 7.08 18.39 -3.31
N LEU A 81 5.83 18.59 -3.76
CA LEU A 81 4.96 17.48 -4.15
C LEU A 81 5.57 16.69 -5.31
N GLU A 82 6.09 17.37 -6.31
CA GLU A 82 6.70 16.75 -7.50
C GLU A 82 7.87 15.82 -7.11
N GLU A 83 8.83 16.32 -6.32
CA GLU A 83 9.96 15.52 -5.82
C GLU A 83 9.49 14.31 -5.04
N ARG A 84 8.44 14.45 -4.22
CA ARG A 84 7.90 13.34 -3.43
C ARG A 84 7.21 12.31 -4.30
N LEU A 85 6.43 12.74 -5.31
CA LEU A 85 5.83 11.82 -6.28
C LEU A 85 6.90 11.09 -7.10
N ALA A 86 8.01 11.76 -7.46
CA ALA A 86 9.16 11.12 -8.09
C ALA A 86 9.77 10.03 -7.21
N MET A 87 9.98 10.27 -5.89
CA MET A 87 10.43 9.22 -4.96
C MET A 87 9.45 8.05 -4.91
N LEU A 88 8.14 8.31 -5.00
CA LEU A 88 7.11 7.26 -4.98
C LEU A 88 7.13 6.41 -6.24
N THR A 89 7.53 6.93 -7.40
CA THR A 89 7.66 6.10 -8.61
C THR A 89 8.72 5.01 -8.47
N HIS A 90 9.72 5.22 -7.60
CA HIS A 90 10.73 4.21 -7.27
C HIS A 90 10.30 3.32 -6.11
N TYR A 91 9.54 3.85 -5.14
CA TYR A 91 9.16 3.14 -3.94
C TYR A 91 7.97 2.18 -4.13
N VAL A 92 6.93 2.61 -4.86
CA VAL A 92 5.70 1.81 -5.00
C VAL A 92 5.95 0.45 -5.66
N PRO A 93 6.80 0.31 -6.70
CA PRO A 93 7.10 -0.99 -7.30
C PRO A 93 7.83 -1.99 -6.40
N VAL A 94 8.46 -1.54 -5.31
CA VAL A 94 9.13 -2.45 -4.36
C VAL A 94 8.21 -2.97 -3.25
N LEU A 95 6.97 -2.48 -3.21
CA LEU A 95 5.96 -2.96 -2.26
C LEU A 95 5.58 -4.40 -2.61
N ASP A 96 5.74 -5.30 -1.66
CA ASP A 96 5.45 -6.72 -1.81
C ASP A 96 4.69 -7.32 -0.61
N ASN A 97 4.30 -6.45 0.33
CA ASN A 97 3.65 -6.88 1.58
C ASN A 97 2.63 -5.84 2.05
N TRP A 98 1.48 -6.33 2.56
CA TRP A 98 0.42 -5.46 3.07
C TRP A 98 0.87 -4.58 4.24
N ALA A 99 1.72 -5.10 5.13
CA ALA A 99 2.15 -4.33 6.29
C ALA A 99 3.08 -3.17 5.90
N VAL A 100 3.93 -3.33 4.88
CA VAL A 100 4.77 -2.25 4.33
C VAL A 100 3.88 -1.21 3.66
N CYS A 101 3.01 -1.64 2.74
CA CYS A 101 2.10 -0.78 1.99
C CYS A 101 1.20 0.04 2.91
N ASP A 102 0.47 -0.61 3.82
CA ASP A 102 -0.49 0.04 4.70
C ASP A 102 0.19 0.95 5.72
N SER A 103 1.38 0.54 6.21
CA SER A 103 2.19 1.38 7.11
C SER A 103 2.59 2.68 6.43
N TYR A 104 3.09 2.62 5.20
CA TYR A 104 3.41 3.81 4.42
C TYR A 104 2.18 4.72 4.28
N CYS A 105 1.08 4.17 3.73
CA CYS A 105 -0.15 4.93 3.46
C CYS A 105 -0.71 5.60 4.73
N ALA A 106 -0.77 4.87 5.86
CA ALA A 106 -1.30 5.40 7.11
C ALA A 106 -0.46 6.56 7.70
N HIS A 107 0.83 6.60 7.38
CA HIS A 107 1.75 7.63 7.88
C HIS A 107 2.02 8.77 6.91
N ALA A 108 1.52 8.72 5.67
CA ALA A 108 1.70 9.75 4.64
C ALA A 108 0.81 10.99 4.90
N LYS A 109 0.91 11.59 6.10
CA LYS A 109 0.07 12.71 6.54
C LYS A 109 0.22 13.97 5.68
N TRP A 110 1.31 14.11 4.95
CA TRP A 110 1.52 15.17 3.98
C TRP A 110 0.44 15.18 2.88
N MET A 111 -0.13 14.01 2.53
CA MET A 111 -1.20 13.87 1.54
C MET A 111 -2.49 14.62 1.92
N VAL A 112 -2.70 14.92 3.22
CA VAL A 112 -3.86 15.72 3.66
C VAL A 112 -3.82 17.13 3.09
N ARG A 113 -2.62 17.71 2.96
CA ARG A 113 -2.38 19.10 2.51
C ARG A 113 -1.90 19.19 1.06
N ALA A 114 -1.66 18.06 0.42
CA ALA A 114 -1.21 18.02 -0.98
C ALA A 114 -2.30 18.51 -1.93
N ASP A 115 -1.90 18.96 -3.11
CA ASP A 115 -2.80 19.16 -4.24
C ASP A 115 -3.50 17.83 -4.55
N LYS A 116 -4.80 17.80 -4.30
CA LYS A 116 -5.61 16.57 -4.45
C LYS A 116 -5.77 16.15 -5.90
N VAL A 117 -5.81 17.09 -6.83
CA VAL A 117 -5.94 16.78 -8.26
C VAL A 117 -4.65 16.14 -8.77
N ALA A 118 -3.50 16.75 -8.49
CA ALA A 118 -2.21 16.21 -8.88
C ALA A 118 -1.95 14.83 -8.23
N LEU A 119 -2.28 14.68 -6.94
CA LEU A 119 -2.16 13.40 -6.24
C LEU A 119 -3.10 12.33 -6.82
N TRP A 120 -4.33 12.67 -7.18
CA TRP A 120 -5.26 11.72 -7.81
C TRP A 120 -4.76 11.27 -9.18
N THR A 121 -4.31 12.21 -10.02
CA THR A 121 -3.71 11.89 -11.33
C THR A 121 -2.53 10.94 -11.19
N PHE A 122 -1.68 11.14 -10.19
CA PHE A 122 -0.59 10.20 -9.87
C PHE A 122 -1.12 8.81 -9.48
N LEU A 123 -2.21 8.72 -8.72
CA LEU A 123 -2.79 7.44 -8.30
C LEU A 123 -3.43 6.67 -9.46
N GLU A 124 -3.95 7.35 -10.48
CA GLU A 124 -4.62 6.70 -11.61
C GLU A 124 -3.71 5.69 -12.32
N SER A 125 -2.43 6.01 -12.48
CA SER A 125 -1.45 5.07 -13.07
C SER A 125 -1.27 3.78 -12.25
N TRP A 126 -1.38 3.86 -10.93
CA TRP A 126 -1.26 2.70 -10.04
C TRP A 126 -2.55 1.87 -9.98
N PHE A 127 -3.72 2.48 -10.15
CA PHE A 127 -4.96 1.72 -10.31
C PHE A 127 -4.95 0.87 -11.58
N ASP A 128 -4.25 1.29 -12.62
CA ASP A 128 -4.16 0.58 -13.92
C ASP A 128 -3.01 -0.46 -13.95
N SER A 129 -2.24 -0.58 -12.87
CA SER A 129 -1.16 -1.55 -12.77
C SER A 129 -1.65 -3.00 -12.79
N GLU A 130 -0.78 -3.91 -13.26
CA GLU A 130 -0.97 -5.36 -13.15
C GLU A 130 -0.33 -5.94 -11.88
N CYS A 131 0.32 -5.11 -11.03
CA CYS A 131 0.99 -5.56 -9.80
C CYS A 131 0.08 -5.36 -8.59
N GLU A 132 -0.15 -6.43 -7.81
CA GLU A 132 -1.09 -6.44 -6.69
C GLU A 132 -0.85 -5.31 -5.67
N PHE A 133 0.40 -5.07 -5.28
CA PHE A 133 0.68 -4.07 -4.23
C PHE A 133 0.74 -2.65 -4.76
N GLU A 134 0.94 -2.44 -6.04
CA GLU A 134 0.80 -1.14 -6.69
C GLU A 134 -0.68 -0.70 -6.71
N VAL A 135 -1.58 -1.61 -7.14
CA VAL A 135 -3.02 -1.37 -7.07
C VAL A 135 -3.49 -1.21 -5.62
N ARG A 136 -2.97 -2.05 -4.69
CA ARG A 136 -3.29 -1.92 -3.26
C ARG A 136 -2.86 -0.55 -2.72
N PHE A 137 -1.69 -0.05 -3.09
CA PHE A 137 -1.23 1.27 -2.70
C PHE A 137 -2.24 2.34 -3.11
N ALA A 138 -2.68 2.36 -4.38
CA ALA A 138 -3.68 3.31 -4.86
C ALA A 138 -5.00 3.21 -4.07
N VAL A 139 -5.50 1.99 -3.86
CA VAL A 139 -6.72 1.71 -3.08
C VAL A 139 -6.61 2.23 -1.64
N VAL A 140 -5.50 1.95 -0.95
CA VAL A 140 -5.33 2.33 0.46
C VAL A 140 -5.09 3.84 0.60
N VAL A 141 -4.35 4.47 -0.31
CA VAL A 141 -4.20 5.94 -0.34
C VAL A 141 -5.56 6.61 -0.59
N ALA A 142 -6.34 6.11 -1.55
CA ALA A 142 -7.67 6.62 -1.82
C ALA A 142 -8.58 6.51 -0.58
N MET A 143 -8.55 5.38 0.11
CA MET A 143 -9.28 5.18 1.37
C MET A 143 -8.86 6.17 2.47
N CYS A 144 -7.55 6.43 2.61
CA CYS A 144 -7.02 7.26 3.69
C CYS A 144 -7.21 8.77 3.45
N TYR A 145 -7.17 9.22 2.18
CA TYR A 145 -7.00 10.64 1.86
C TYR A 145 -8.04 11.20 0.88
N PHE A 146 -8.87 10.36 0.23
CA PHE A 146 -9.89 10.78 -0.74
C PHE A 146 -11.31 10.35 -0.36
N LEU A 147 -11.52 9.89 0.87
CA LEU A 147 -12.84 9.51 1.34
C LEU A 147 -13.63 10.77 1.78
N GLY A 148 -14.05 11.58 0.78
CA GLY A 148 -14.84 12.79 0.89
C GLY A 148 -15.93 12.84 -0.17
N GLU A 149 -16.98 13.64 0.03
CA GLU A 149 -18.12 13.75 -0.91
C GLU A 149 -17.68 14.10 -2.34
N GLU A 150 -16.74 15.03 -2.46
CA GLU A 150 -16.22 15.51 -3.74
C GLU A 150 -15.47 14.44 -4.56
N TRP A 151 -14.92 13.42 -3.88
CA TRP A 151 -14.13 12.35 -4.49
C TRP A 151 -14.86 11.01 -4.56
N LEU A 152 -15.97 10.88 -3.86
CA LEU A 152 -16.66 9.61 -3.68
C LEU A 152 -17.10 8.97 -5.00
N GLY A 153 -17.59 9.77 -5.94
CA GLY A 153 -18.00 9.32 -7.27
C GLY A 153 -16.82 8.77 -8.08
N LYS A 154 -15.74 9.56 -8.19
CA LYS A 154 -14.50 9.15 -8.89
C LYS A 154 -13.90 7.89 -8.28
N PHE A 155 -13.89 7.82 -6.98
CA PHE A 155 -13.40 6.70 -6.21
C PHE A 155 -14.21 5.41 -6.48
N PHE A 156 -15.55 5.47 -6.47
CA PHE A 156 -16.39 4.34 -6.79
C PHE A 156 -16.25 3.91 -8.26
N GLU A 157 -16.12 4.85 -9.17
CA GLU A 157 -15.87 4.59 -10.59
C GLU A 157 -14.57 3.79 -10.79
N ARG A 158 -13.47 4.24 -10.18
CA ARG A 158 -12.17 3.54 -10.26
C ARG A 158 -12.24 2.15 -9.67
N ILE A 159 -12.89 1.95 -8.53
CA ILE A 159 -13.05 0.64 -7.91
C ILE A 159 -13.91 -0.29 -8.76
N ASN A 160 -14.98 0.23 -9.38
CA ASN A 160 -15.85 -0.55 -10.26
C ASN A 160 -15.16 -0.98 -11.57
N GLY A 161 -14.19 -0.18 -12.02
CA GLY A 161 -13.40 -0.44 -13.23
C GLY A 161 -12.20 -1.37 -13.04
N LEU A 162 -11.91 -1.84 -11.82
CA LEU A 162 -10.77 -2.72 -11.57
C LEU A 162 -10.98 -4.10 -12.24
N ASP A 163 -10.06 -4.46 -13.13
CA ASP A 163 -9.99 -5.82 -13.68
C ASP A 163 -9.09 -6.71 -12.83
N PHE A 164 -9.70 -7.40 -11.87
CA PHE A 164 -8.99 -8.31 -10.96
C PHE A 164 -8.30 -9.48 -11.66
N ASN A 165 -8.66 -9.80 -12.91
CA ASN A 165 -8.04 -10.88 -13.65
C ASN A 165 -6.68 -10.48 -14.26
N ARG A 166 -6.46 -9.18 -14.48
CA ARG A 166 -5.18 -8.65 -14.96
C ARG A 166 -4.14 -8.54 -13.84
N ILE A 167 -4.60 -8.42 -12.60
CA ILE A 167 -3.72 -8.17 -11.46
C ILE A 167 -3.00 -9.45 -11.05
N LYS A 168 -1.68 -9.42 -11.10
CA LYS A 168 -0.79 -10.55 -10.75
C LYS A 168 -0.40 -10.48 -9.28
N SER A 169 -0.48 -11.60 -8.58
CA SER A 169 -0.06 -11.74 -7.19
C SER A 169 1.08 -12.74 -7.03
N LYS A 170 2.01 -12.44 -6.13
CA LYS A 170 3.04 -13.37 -5.66
C LYS A 170 2.51 -14.33 -4.57
N TYR A 171 1.27 -14.17 -4.14
CA TYR A 171 0.63 -14.97 -3.11
C TYR A 171 -0.45 -15.87 -3.68
N LYS A 172 -0.50 -17.15 -3.26
CA LYS A 172 -1.60 -18.06 -3.54
C LYS A 172 -2.69 -17.92 -2.50
N THR A 173 -3.94 -17.94 -2.92
CA THR A 173 -5.08 -18.04 -2.02
C THR A 173 -5.42 -19.51 -1.77
N VAL A 174 -5.30 -19.96 -0.53
CA VAL A 174 -5.65 -21.32 -0.12
C VAL A 174 -6.73 -21.25 0.94
N LYS A 175 -7.92 -21.81 0.67
CA LYS A 175 -9.08 -21.76 1.57
C LYS A 175 -9.41 -20.31 2.03
N GLY A 176 -9.38 -19.35 1.09
CA GLY A 176 -9.66 -17.94 1.36
C GLY A 176 -8.61 -17.20 2.18
N LYS A 177 -7.42 -17.76 2.36
CA LYS A 177 -6.29 -17.11 3.04
C LYS A 177 -5.09 -17.05 2.10
N PRO A 178 -4.40 -15.90 2.03
CA PRO A 178 -3.19 -15.79 1.23
C PRO A 178 -2.09 -16.65 1.84
N LYS A 179 -1.39 -17.39 1.00
CA LYS A 179 -0.15 -18.08 1.34
C LYS A 179 0.91 -17.66 0.34
N VAL A 180 2.14 -17.66 0.77
CA VAL A 180 3.26 -17.39 -0.13
C VAL A 180 3.27 -18.46 -1.23
N ALA A 181 3.35 -18.05 -2.50
CA ALA A 181 3.50 -18.95 -3.62
C ALA A 181 4.89 -19.60 -3.57
N GLN A 182 4.97 -20.90 -3.87
CA GLN A 182 6.28 -21.54 -4.08
C GLN A 182 6.95 -20.96 -5.33
N GLN A 183 8.27 -20.81 -5.29
CA GLN A 183 9.05 -20.28 -6.42
C GLN A 183 8.64 -20.93 -7.76
N GLY A 184 8.40 -20.13 -8.79
CA GLY A 184 8.09 -20.58 -10.15
C GLY A 184 6.61 -20.69 -10.50
N THR A 185 5.65 -20.42 -9.61
CA THR A 185 4.22 -20.53 -9.89
C THR A 185 3.50 -19.19 -9.82
N VAL A 186 3.74 -18.31 -10.80
CA VAL A 186 3.15 -16.96 -10.84
C VAL A 186 1.88 -16.87 -11.72
N GLN A 187 1.49 -17.93 -12.42
CA GLN A 187 0.28 -17.92 -13.23
C GLN A 187 -0.95 -18.37 -12.43
N GLY A 188 -1.96 -17.50 -12.35
CA GLY A 188 -3.29 -17.83 -11.82
C GLY A 188 -3.49 -17.63 -10.32
N THR A 189 -2.71 -16.79 -9.65
CA THR A 189 -2.95 -16.44 -8.26
C THR A 189 -3.92 -15.26 -8.16
N GLU A 190 -5.05 -15.45 -7.48
CA GLU A 190 -6.00 -14.38 -7.24
C GLU A 190 -5.35 -13.24 -6.42
N PRO A 191 -5.57 -11.95 -6.79
CA PRO A 191 -5.00 -10.81 -6.09
C PRO A 191 -5.76 -10.56 -4.76
N TYR A 192 -5.55 -11.43 -3.79
CA TYR A 192 -6.24 -11.41 -2.51
C TYR A 192 -6.10 -10.08 -1.77
N TYR A 193 -4.88 -9.51 -1.79
CA TYR A 193 -4.61 -8.29 -1.03
C TYR A 193 -5.25 -7.05 -1.66
N VAL A 194 -5.43 -7.00 -2.98
CA VAL A 194 -6.23 -5.95 -3.63
C VAL A 194 -7.71 -6.14 -3.29
N ARG A 195 -8.25 -7.36 -3.42
CA ARG A 195 -9.65 -7.67 -3.08
C ARG A 195 -9.97 -7.30 -1.62
N MET A 196 -9.06 -7.64 -0.71
CA MET A 196 -9.17 -7.27 0.71
C MET A 196 -9.04 -5.76 0.92
N GLY A 197 -8.16 -5.07 0.18
CA GLY A 197 -8.02 -3.62 0.20
C GLY A 197 -9.32 -2.92 -0.22
N VAL A 198 -9.92 -3.35 -1.33
CA VAL A 198 -11.21 -2.83 -1.80
C VAL A 198 -12.32 -3.10 -0.78
N ALA A 199 -12.37 -4.30 -0.21
CA ALA A 199 -13.34 -4.64 0.83
C ALA A 199 -13.21 -3.76 2.08
N TRP A 200 -11.97 -3.49 2.50
CA TRP A 200 -11.68 -2.61 3.64
C TRP A 200 -12.07 -1.17 3.34
N LEU A 201 -11.76 -0.70 2.15
CA LEU A 201 -12.12 0.61 1.65
C LEU A 201 -13.64 0.82 1.67
N LEU A 202 -14.42 -0.14 1.13
CA LEU A 202 -15.88 -0.07 1.13
C LEU A 202 -16.46 -0.11 2.55
N ALA A 203 -15.92 -0.92 3.45
CA ALA A 203 -16.32 -0.93 4.85
C ALA A 203 -16.01 0.40 5.56
N THR A 204 -14.93 1.08 5.18
CA THR A 204 -14.59 2.40 5.69
C THR A 204 -15.51 3.48 5.11
N ALA A 205 -15.83 3.39 3.81
CA ALA A 205 -16.80 4.27 3.15
C ALA A 205 -18.20 4.12 3.75
N LEU A 206 -18.64 2.88 4.06
CA LEU A 206 -19.93 2.60 4.70
C LEU A 206 -20.07 3.33 6.04
N ALA A 207 -18.99 3.45 6.81
CA ALA A 207 -19.02 4.15 8.09
C ALA A 207 -19.26 5.66 7.96
N LYS A 208 -18.93 6.25 6.80
CA LYS A 208 -19.01 7.69 6.56
C LYS A 208 -20.16 8.06 5.60
N PHE A 209 -20.41 7.23 4.61
CA PHE A 209 -21.38 7.42 3.52
C PHE A 209 -22.25 6.18 3.33
N PRO A 210 -23.10 5.80 4.30
CA PRO A 210 -23.80 4.52 4.28
C PRO A 210 -24.72 4.36 3.06
N GLU A 211 -25.50 5.36 2.73
CA GLU A 211 -26.47 5.29 1.62
C GLU A 211 -25.77 5.16 0.26
N GLN A 212 -24.78 6.02 0.02
CA GLN A 212 -24.03 6.04 -1.24
C GLN A 212 -23.23 4.75 -1.42
N THR A 213 -22.64 4.23 -0.33
CA THR A 213 -21.87 2.98 -0.38
C THR A 213 -22.77 1.77 -0.67
N ARG A 214 -23.95 1.69 -0.05
CA ARG A 214 -24.92 0.63 -0.33
C ARG A 214 -25.43 0.71 -1.77
N ALA A 215 -25.81 1.89 -2.22
CA ALA A 215 -26.26 2.11 -3.60
C ALA A 215 -25.18 1.66 -4.60
N PHE A 216 -23.93 2.06 -4.37
CA PHE A 216 -22.80 1.63 -5.19
C PHE A 216 -22.63 0.09 -5.18
N VAL A 217 -22.58 -0.55 -4.03
CA VAL A 217 -22.34 -2.01 -3.94
C VAL A 217 -23.46 -2.79 -4.65
N ARG A 218 -24.72 -2.36 -4.55
CA ARG A 218 -25.86 -2.99 -5.24
C ARG A 218 -25.77 -2.89 -6.77
N SER A 219 -25.24 -1.79 -7.29
CA SER A 219 -25.15 -1.53 -8.75
C SER A 219 -23.79 -1.85 -9.36
N SER A 220 -22.79 -2.21 -8.55
CA SER A 220 -21.42 -2.42 -9.00
C SER A 220 -21.24 -3.77 -9.71
N ASN A 221 -20.21 -3.83 -10.57
CA ASN A 221 -19.73 -5.05 -11.20
C ASN A 221 -18.66 -5.78 -10.35
N LEU A 222 -18.58 -5.49 -9.05
CA LEU A 222 -17.59 -6.11 -8.18
C LEU A 222 -17.78 -7.62 -8.09
N PRO A 223 -16.68 -8.41 -8.11
CA PRO A 223 -16.77 -9.85 -7.93
C PRO A 223 -17.48 -10.23 -6.62
N THR A 224 -18.28 -11.28 -6.65
CA THR A 224 -19.06 -11.74 -5.49
C THR A 224 -18.21 -11.99 -4.25
N ASP A 225 -16.98 -12.46 -4.41
CA ASP A 225 -16.05 -12.67 -3.30
C ASP A 225 -15.57 -11.35 -2.67
N VAL A 226 -15.35 -10.29 -3.46
CA VAL A 226 -15.05 -8.94 -2.94
C VAL A 226 -16.22 -8.41 -2.11
N VAL A 227 -17.46 -8.58 -2.60
CA VAL A 227 -18.66 -8.19 -1.85
C VAL A 227 -18.78 -8.98 -0.54
N LYS A 228 -18.51 -10.30 -0.55
CA LYS A 228 -18.49 -11.13 0.67
C LYS A 228 -17.40 -10.65 1.66
N LEU A 229 -16.22 -10.30 1.16
CA LEU A 229 -15.14 -9.73 1.98
C LEU A 229 -15.55 -8.39 2.60
N TYR A 230 -16.19 -7.52 1.83
CA TYR A 230 -16.73 -6.24 2.31
C TYR A 230 -17.73 -6.43 3.45
N ILE A 231 -18.75 -7.30 3.26
CA ILE A 231 -19.75 -7.60 4.30
C ILE A 231 -19.06 -8.11 5.57
N ARG A 232 -18.08 -9.00 5.42
CA ARG A 232 -17.30 -9.50 6.56
C ARG A 232 -16.56 -8.36 7.27
N LYS A 233 -15.85 -7.50 6.53
CA LYS A 233 -15.11 -6.36 7.08
C LYS A 233 -16.02 -5.35 7.77
N ALA A 234 -17.19 -5.08 7.23
CA ALA A 234 -18.19 -4.22 7.85
C ALA A 234 -18.67 -4.77 9.20
N ARG A 235 -18.89 -6.09 9.29
CA ARG A 235 -19.30 -6.77 10.54
C ARG A 235 -18.18 -6.82 11.59
N GLU A 236 -16.92 -6.92 11.18
CA GLU A 236 -15.75 -6.89 12.06
C GLU A 236 -15.50 -5.51 12.67
N SER A 237 -15.92 -4.45 12.00
CA SER A 237 -15.68 -3.07 12.41
C SER A 237 -16.69 -2.60 13.47
N PHE A 238 -16.19 -2.06 14.58
CA PHE A 238 -17.04 -1.43 15.60
C PHE A 238 -17.95 -0.32 15.03
N ARG A 239 -17.50 0.40 14.00
CA ARG A 239 -18.23 1.52 13.40
C ARG A 239 -19.37 1.08 12.49
N THR A 240 -19.33 -0.13 11.94
CA THR A 240 -20.26 -0.59 10.90
C THR A 240 -20.94 -1.90 11.19
N ARG A 241 -20.60 -2.59 12.30
CA ARG A 241 -21.16 -3.91 12.63
C ARG A 241 -22.69 -3.96 12.74
N THR A 242 -23.30 -2.81 13.05
CA THR A 242 -24.77 -2.65 13.15
C THR A 242 -25.37 -1.92 11.94
N VAL A 243 -24.56 -1.50 10.99
CA VAL A 243 -25.00 -0.81 9.77
C VAL A 243 -25.36 -1.84 8.72
N GLU A 244 -26.51 -1.67 8.09
CA GLU A 244 -26.91 -2.48 6.94
C GLU A 244 -25.89 -2.33 5.80
N THR A 245 -25.45 -3.46 5.21
CA THR A 245 -24.36 -3.49 4.22
C THR A 245 -24.84 -3.48 2.77
N MET A 246 -26.12 -3.82 2.53
CA MET A 246 -26.70 -3.93 1.19
C MET A 246 -27.99 -3.12 1.09
#